data_b7171bc6c952613455b57b4facd77882
#
_entry.id   b7171bc6c952613455b57b4facd77882
#
_cell.length_a   1.000
_cell.length_b   1.000
_cell.length_c   1.000
_cell.angle_alpha   90.00
_cell.angle_beta   90.00
_cell.angle_gamma   90.00
#
_symmetry.space_group_name_H-M   'P 1'
#
loop_
_entity.id
_entity.type
_entity.pdbx_description
1 polymer ?
#
loop_
_entity_poly.entity_id
_entity_poly.type
_entity_poly.pdbx_seq_one_letter_code
_entity_poly.pdbx_strand_id
1 'polypeptide(L)'
;HLQSKLEGEVIGVNIRQQNWKGNIPDDANVFVNCIGKAHDHKGTATEHDFYFANYELVKVLFEEFLKSSAQLFIHISSIAAVEENERTEVLTENSVGNPQSHYGKSKKAAEEYLLKQTLPSGKKLFVLRPSMIHGEGDKGNLTLLYKIISKGIPYPLGAFQNSRTFISVDNVVFLMNEIIKKHTEMKGGVYHITDDEPLSTQKIIEIIGTAKGKKPLILSPPKFLINVLAKFGDMISLPINSKRLKKMTSNL
;
A
#
# COMPACT_ATOMS: atom_id res chain seq x y z
N HIS A 1 -8.43 6.59 -11.34
CA HIS A 1 -9.33 6.08 -10.27
C HIS A 1 -9.69 7.17 -9.24
N LEU A 2 -8.69 7.83 -8.63
CA LEU A 2 -8.96 8.89 -7.67
C LEU A 2 -9.71 10.07 -8.30
N GLN A 3 -9.28 10.53 -9.48
CA GLN A 3 -9.91 11.67 -10.17
C GLN A 3 -11.40 11.48 -10.49
N SER A 4 -11.84 10.24 -10.68
CA SER A 4 -13.25 9.94 -11.01
C SER A 4 -14.13 9.63 -9.81
N LYS A 5 -13.56 9.48 -8.61
CA LYS A 5 -14.27 9.02 -7.42
C LYS A 5 -14.15 9.97 -6.22
N LEU A 6 -13.17 10.88 -6.20
CA LEU A 6 -13.12 11.94 -5.21
C LEU A 6 -14.19 12.97 -5.55
N GLU A 7 -14.84 13.47 -4.52
CA GLU A 7 -15.85 14.53 -4.65
C GLU A 7 -15.18 15.90 -4.87
N GLY A 8 -15.78 16.72 -5.71
CA GLY A 8 -15.28 18.03 -6.10
C GLY A 8 -14.39 18.01 -7.33
N GLU A 9 -13.78 19.14 -7.64
CA GLU A 9 -12.84 19.25 -8.75
C GLU A 9 -11.49 18.67 -8.37
N VAL A 10 -10.99 17.70 -9.15
CA VAL A 10 -9.74 17.00 -8.88
C VAL A 10 -8.74 17.23 -10.00
N ILE A 11 -7.67 17.94 -9.68
CA ILE A 11 -6.60 18.26 -10.61
C ILE A 11 -5.38 17.37 -10.34
N GLY A 12 -5.01 16.59 -11.35
CA GLY A 12 -3.82 15.74 -11.27
C GLY A 12 -2.55 16.50 -11.59
N VAL A 13 -1.63 16.60 -10.63
CA VAL A 13 -0.35 17.27 -10.80
C VAL A 13 0.78 16.24 -10.82
N ASN A 14 1.55 16.19 -11.92
CA ASN A 14 2.72 15.32 -12.03
C ASN A 14 3.97 16.05 -11.57
N ILE A 15 4.36 15.88 -10.32
CA ILE A 15 5.49 16.61 -9.72
C ILE A 15 6.89 16.18 -10.22
N ARG A 16 6.97 15.22 -11.14
CA ARG A 16 8.24 14.87 -11.83
C ARG A 16 8.52 15.73 -13.06
N GLN A 17 7.54 16.52 -13.48
CA GLN A 17 7.72 17.47 -14.59
C GLN A 17 8.40 18.75 -14.11
N GLN A 18 9.18 19.38 -14.99
CA GLN A 18 9.61 20.77 -14.74
C GLN A 18 8.37 21.67 -14.64
N ASN A 19 8.40 22.69 -13.81
CA ASN A 19 7.30 23.65 -13.63
C ASN A 19 5.98 23.11 -13.06
N TRP A 20 5.98 21.90 -12.47
CA TRP A 20 4.78 21.33 -11.87
C TRP A 20 4.11 22.24 -10.83
N LYS A 21 4.88 23.11 -10.16
CA LYS A 21 4.37 24.04 -9.16
C LYS A 21 3.34 25.01 -9.73
N GLY A 22 3.56 25.48 -10.97
CA GLY A 22 2.61 26.33 -11.69
C GLY A 22 1.30 25.63 -12.11
N ASN A 23 1.24 24.31 -11.95
CA ASN A 23 0.01 23.53 -12.20
C ASN A 23 -0.82 23.31 -10.93
N ILE A 24 -0.39 23.82 -9.79
CA ILE A 24 -1.19 23.79 -8.56
C ILE A 24 -2.13 25.00 -8.62
N PRO A 25 -3.45 24.79 -8.51
CA PRO A 25 -4.38 25.92 -8.44
C PRO A 25 -4.17 26.76 -7.20
N ASP A 26 -4.26 28.08 -7.34
CA ASP A 26 -4.10 29.02 -6.21
C ASP A 26 -5.19 28.85 -5.14
N ASP A 27 -6.37 28.37 -5.55
CA ASP A 27 -7.54 28.09 -4.71
C ASP A 27 -7.64 26.63 -4.26
N ALA A 28 -6.60 25.82 -4.44
CA ALA A 28 -6.58 24.45 -3.95
C ALA A 28 -6.83 24.40 -2.43
N ASN A 29 -7.84 23.64 -2.01
CA ASN A 29 -8.20 23.50 -0.60
C ASN A 29 -7.54 22.27 0.05
N VAL A 30 -7.24 21.25 -0.76
CA VAL A 30 -6.74 19.95 -0.31
C VAL A 30 -5.60 19.48 -1.21
N PHE A 31 -4.54 18.99 -0.58
CA PHE A 31 -3.48 18.25 -1.25
C PHE A 31 -3.58 16.76 -0.90
N VAL A 32 -3.70 15.92 -1.92
CA VAL A 32 -3.67 14.45 -1.76
C VAL A 32 -2.39 13.93 -2.38
N ASN A 33 -1.49 13.45 -1.54
CA ASN A 33 -0.22 12.88 -1.98
C ASN A 33 -0.32 11.37 -2.17
N CYS A 34 -0.43 10.95 -3.43
CA CYS A 34 -0.40 9.55 -3.86
C CYS A 34 0.93 9.15 -4.50
N ILE A 35 1.96 9.99 -4.37
CA ILE A 35 3.26 9.73 -4.96
C ILE A 35 3.94 8.59 -4.22
N GLY A 36 4.49 7.66 -4.98
CA GLY A 36 5.25 6.59 -4.38
C GLY A 36 5.79 5.59 -5.40
N LYS A 37 6.87 4.93 -5.02
CA LYS A 37 7.45 3.77 -5.69
C LYS A 37 7.30 2.59 -4.73
N ALA A 38 6.35 1.69 -5.00
CA ALA A 38 6.06 0.53 -4.13
C ALA A 38 6.67 -0.77 -4.67
N HIS A 39 6.83 -0.88 -5.99
CA HIS A 39 7.25 -2.11 -6.64
C HIS A 39 8.50 -1.91 -7.50
N ASP A 40 9.36 -2.91 -7.45
CA ASP A 40 10.47 -3.08 -8.38
C ASP A 40 10.33 -4.43 -9.09
N HIS A 41 9.52 -4.44 -10.16
CA HIS A 41 9.26 -5.67 -10.93
C HIS A 41 10.49 -6.16 -11.71
N LYS A 42 11.44 -5.26 -11.99
CA LYS A 42 12.66 -5.57 -12.74
C LYS A 42 13.85 -5.93 -11.83
N GLY A 43 13.77 -5.65 -10.53
CA GLY A 43 14.87 -5.85 -9.59
C GLY A 43 16.04 -4.89 -9.78
N THR A 44 15.80 -3.74 -10.44
CA THR A 44 16.83 -2.76 -10.78
C THR A 44 16.77 -1.48 -9.97
N ALA A 45 15.74 -1.33 -9.14
CA ALA A 45 15.56 -0.11 -8.34
C ALA A 45 16.55 -0.08 -7.18
N THR A 46 17.23 1.04 -7.05
CA THR A 46 18.15 1.33 -5.96
C THR A 46 17.45 1.90 -4.74
N GLU A 47 18.11 1.94 -3.60
CA GLU A 47 17.63 2.65 -2.41
C GLU A 47 17.30 4.11 -2.73
N HIS A 48 18.19 4.78 -3.49
CA HIS A 48 18.00 6.16 -3.92
C HIS A 48 16.68 6.36 -4.68
N ASP A 49 16.29 5.44 -5.56
CA ASP A 49 15.03 5.55 -6.31
C ASP A 49 13.81 5.53 -5.41
N PHE A 50 13.84 4.73 -4.33
CA PHE A 50 12.77 4.69 -3.33
C PHE A 50 12.73 5.97 -2.50
N TYR A 51 13.87 6.42 -2.00
CA TYR A 51 13.96 7.66 -1.20
C TYR A 51 13.59 8.88 -2.02
N PHE A 52 14.06 8.99 -3.25
CA PHE A 52 13.67 10.08 -4.13
C PHE A 52 12.15 10.16 -4.31
N ALA A 53 11.51 9.03 -4.69
CA ALA A 53 10.08 9.03 -4.97
C ALA A 53 9.21 9.14 -3.70
N ASN A 54 9.60 8.48 -2.60
CA ASN A 54 8.75 8.33 -1.41
C ASN A 54 9.06 9.36 -0.33
N TYR A 55 10.20 10.03 -0.37
CA TYR A 55 10.64 10.99 0.64
C TYR A 55 10.92 12.37 0.05
N GLU A 56 11.86 12.51 -0.91
CA GLU A 56 12.25 13.84 -1.40
C GLU A 56 11.08 14.55 -2.12
N LEU A 57 10.37 13.85 -3.01
CA LEU A 57 9.21 14.44 -3.68
C LEU A 57 8.08 14.78 -2.70
N VAL A 58 7.93 14.00 -1.63
CA VAL A 58 6.94 14.28 -0.58
C VAL A 58 7.29 15.55 0.17
N LYS A 59 8.57 15.75 0.52
CA LYS A 59 9.03 16.99 1.15
C LYS A 59 8.70 18.21 0.32
N VAL A 60 9.11 18.19 -0.95
CA VAL A 60 8.89 19.33 -1.85
C VAL A 60 7.41 19.64 -2.02
N LEU A 61 6.55 18.61 -2.16
CA LEU A 61 5.11 18.80 -2.25
C LEU A 61 4.53 19.39 -0.94
N PHE A 62 5.00 18.90 0.20
CA PHE A 62 4.53 19.39 1.49
C PHE A 62 4.96 20.84 1.77
N GLU A 63 6.15 21.23 1.33
CA GLU A 63 6.60 22.63 1.41
C GLU A 63 5.72 23.57 0.58
N GLU A 64 5.24 23.14 -0.60
CA GLU A 64 4.27 23.93 -1.38
C GLU A 64 2.91 23.98 -0.70
N PHE A 65 2.45 22.87 -0.09
CA PHE A 65 1.24 22.89 0.75
C PHE A 65 1.35 23.92 1.89
N LEU A 66 2.49 23.98 2.59
CA LEU A 66 2.65 24.93 3.69
C LEU A 66 2.55 26.39 3.23
N LYS A 67 2.96 26.70 1.99
CA LYS A 67 2.89 28.04 1.39
C LYS A 67 1.52 28.38 0.80
N SER A 68 0.72 27.38 0.44
CA SER A 68 -0.59 27.55 -0.21
C SER A 68 -1.68 27.96 0.79
N SER A 69 -2.87 28.31 0.27
CA SER A 69 -4.09 28.54 1.05
C SER A 69 -4.74 27.24 1.55
N ALA A 70 -4.33 26.08 1.03
CA ALA A 70 -4.92 24.79 1.35
C ALA A 70 -4.84 24.47 2.85
N GLN A 71 -5.90 23.87 3.38
CA GLN A 71 -6.03 23.55 4.80
C GLN A 71 -5.76 22.08 5.13
N LEU A 72 -5.79 21.20 4.14
CA LEU A 72 -5.70 19.76 4.34
C LEU A 72 -4.62 19.13 3.47
N PHE A 73 -3.74 18.35 4.10
CA PHE A 73 -2.79 17.46 3.43
C PHE A 73 -3.06 16.01 3.81
N ILE A 74 -3.37 15.17 2.83
CA ILE A 74 -3.54 13.73 3.01
C ILE A 74 -2.34 13.03 2.36
N HIS A 75 -1.55 12.30 3.15
CA HIS A 75 -0.43 11.50 2.67
C HIS A 75 -0.77 10.02 2.68
N ILE A 76 -0.69 9.38 1.53
CA ILE A 76 -0.81 7.92 1.43
C ILE A 76 0.55 7.29 1.71
N SER A 77 0.69 6.79 2.93
CA SER A 77 1.84 6.00 3.37
C SER A 77 1.60 4.50 3.12
N SER A 78 1.99 3.66 4.03
CA SER A 78 1.78 2.19 3.98
C SER A 78 2.00 1.61 5.37
N ILE A 79 1.33 0.50 5.68
CA ILE A 79 1.66 -0.31 6.86
C ILE A 79 3.12 -0.78 6.84
N ALA A 80 3.73 -0.91 5.66
CA ALA A 80 5.14 -1.24 5.47
C ALA A 80 6.12 -0.22 6.10
N ALA A 81 5.66 1.01 6.40
CA ALA A 81 6.46 1.99 7.15
C ALA A 81 6.65 1.56 8.62
N VAL A 82 5.78 0.69 9.13
CA VAL A 82 5.84 0.16 10.48
C VAL A 82 6.42 -1.25 10.48
N GLU A 83 5.84 -2.17 9.70
CA GLU A 83 6.24 -3.57 9.70
C GLU A 83 5.99 -4.21 8.33
N GLU A 84 6.87 -5.14 7.97
CA GLU A 84 6.80 -5.91 6.72
C GLU A 84 6.92 -7.42 6.97
N ASN A 85 7.16 -7.80 8.21
CA ASN A 85 7.33 -9.20 8.62
C ASN A 85 6.15 -9.65 9.48
N GLU A 86 6.04 -10.96 9.61
CA GLU A 86 5.07 -11.57 10.51
C GLU A 86 5.32 -11.15 11.96
N ARG A 87 4.24 -10.74 12.64
CA ARG A 87 4.24 -10.43 14.08
C ARG A 87 3.12 -11.20 14.78
N THR A 88 3.31 -11.41 16.06
CA THR A 88 2.30 -11.97 16.97
C THR A 88 1.42 -10.89 17.58
N GLU A 89 1.93 -9.66 17.66
CA GLU A 89 1.22 -8.53 18.25
C GLU A 89 0.47 -7.72 17.20
N VAL A 90 -0.69 -7.20 17.58
CA VAL A 90 -1.48 -6.30 16.73
C VAL A 90 -0.72 -4.97 16.56
N LEU A 91 -0.60 -4.52 15.31
CA LEU A 91 -0.03 -3.21 15.01
C LEU A 91 -1.04 -2.11 15.31
N THR A 92 -0.58 -1.09 16.02
CA THR A 92 -1.31 0.15 16.27
C THR A 92 -0.56 1.33 15.68
N GLU A 93 -1.21 2.49 15.60
CA GLU A 93 -0.59 3.72 15.11
C GLU A 93 0.63 4.13 15.95
N ASN A 94 0.67 3.74 17.23
CA ASN A 94 1.77 4.01 18.16
C ASN A 94 2.89 2.95 18.11
N SER A 95 2.73 1.89 17.32
CA SER A 95 3.76 0.86 17.19
C SER A 95 5.04 1.45 16.62
N VAL A 96 6.17 1.16 17.27
CA VAL A 96 7.49 1.59 16.78
C VAL A 96 7.81 0.83 15.49
N GLY A 97 7.95 1.57 14.41
CA GLY A 97 8.23 0.99 13.09
C GLY A 97 9.67 0.51 12.96
N ASN A 98 9.85 -0.69 12.39
CA ASN A 98 11.15 -1.26 12.05
C ASN A 98 11.16 -1.84 10.62
N PRO A 99 10.89 -1.02 9.58
CA PRO A 99 10.86 -1.48 8.21
C PRO A 99 12.23 -1.97 7.76
N GLN A 100 12.24 -3.04 6.96
CA GLN A 100 13.47 -3.66 6.47
C GLN A 100 13.75 -3.31 5.01
N SER A 101 12.73 -3.17 4.19
CA SER A 101 12.88 -2.84 2.77
C SER A 101 13.20 -1.36 2.54
N HIS A 102 13.80 -1.03 1.41
CA HIS A 102 13.99 0.36 0.98
C HIS A 102 12.65 1.11 0.84
N TYR A 103 11.59 0.38 0.43
CA TYR A 103 10.23 0.92 0.37
C TYR A 103 9.72 1.34 1.75
N GLY A 104 9.68 0.42 2.71
CA GLY A 104 9.21 0.71 4.06
C GLY A 104 10.02 1.81 4.74
N LYS A 105 11.37 1.74 4.64
CA LYS A 105 12.28 2.76 5.18
C LYS A 105 12.01 4.15 4.59
N SER A 106 11.83 4.25 3.27
CA SER A 106 11.57 5.53 2.61
C SER A 106 10.19 6.10 2.96
N LYS A 107 9.16 5.25 3.12
CA LYS A 107 7.84 5.68 3.60
C LYS A 107 7.91 6.17 5.05
N LYS A 108 8.60 5.43 5.93
CA LYS A 108 8.83 5.86 7.31
C LYS A 108 9.55 7.20 7.40
N ALA A 109 10.61 7.40 6.61
CA ALA A 109 11.33 8.66 6.56
C ALA A 109 10.43 9.85 6.17
N ALA A 110 9.52 9.64 5.20
CA ALA A 110 8.53 10.65 4.82
C ALA A 110 7.57 10.99 5.97
N GLU A 111 7.03 9.97 6.65
CA GLU A 111 6.16 10.17 7.81
C GLU A 111 6.87 10.94 8.93
N GLU A 112 8.10 10.55 9.27
CA GLU A 112 8.89 11.22 10.30
C GLU A 112 9.16 12.68 9.95
N TYR A 113 9.43 12.98 8.68
CA TYR A 113 9.58 14.36 8.21
C TYR A 113 8.27 15.14 8.37
N LEU A 114 7.16 14.61 7.86
CA LEU A 114 5.86 15.27 7.87
C LEU A 114 5.37 15.55 9.31
N LEU A 115 5.52 14.57 10.21
CA LEU A 115 5.05 14.65 11.59
C LEU A 115 5.91 15.58 12.48
N LYS A 116 7.16 15.85 12.09
CA LYS A 116 8.03 16.82 12.77
C LYS A 116 7.72 18.26 12.42
N GLN A 117 6.94 18.52 11.37
CA GLN A 117 6.66 19.89 10.94
C GLN A 117 5.63 20.56 11.85
N THR A 118 5.87 21.81 12.19
CA THR A 118 4.86 22.65 12.84
C THR A 118 3.89 23.16 11.79
N LEU A 119 2.63 22.79 11.92
CA LEU A 119 1.58 23.23 10.99
C LEU A 119 1.11 24.64 11.37
N PRO A 120 0.95 25.55 10.39
CA PRO A 120 0.23 26.80 10.60
C PRO A 120 -1.20 26.56 11.10
N SER A 121 -1.76 27.54 11.82
CA SER A 121 -3.13 27.47 12.30
C SER A 121 -4.11 27.21 11.13
N GLY A 122 -5.06 26.32 11.33
CA GLY A 122 -6.06 25.91 10.33
C GLY A 122 -5.58 24.83 9.36
N LYS A 123 -4.28 24.51 9.31
CA LYS A 123 -3.80 23.39 8.47
C LYS A 123 -3.82 22.07 9.23
N LYS A 124 -4.18 20.99 8.53
CA LYS A 124 -4.21 19.63 9.06
C LYS A 124 -3.47 18.64 8.16
N LEU A 125 -2.84 17.67 8.79
CA LEU A 125 -2.12 16.56 8.15
C LEU A 125 -2.76 15.23 8.55
N PHE A 126 -3.11 14.41 7.56
CA PHE A 126 -3.50 13.02 7.74
C PHE A 126 -2.49 12.12 7.02
N VAL A 127 -1.92 11.20 7.75
CA VAL A 127 -1.03 10.16 7.22
C VAL A 127 -1.79 8.84 7.27
N LEU A 128 -2.13 8.31 6.11
CA LEU A 128 -2.88 7.06 6.01
C LEU A 128 -1.90 5.91 5.72
N ARG A 129 -1.92 4.89 6.55
CA ARG A 129 -1.13 3.65 6.40
C ARG A 129 -2.05 2.53 5.93
N PRO A 130 -2.34 2.43 4.64
CA PRO A 130 -3.15 1.33 4.14
C PRO A 130 -2.43 0.00 4.34
N SER A 131 -3.23 -1.03 4.62
CA SER A 131 -2.88 -2.42 4.44
C SER A 131 -2.69 -2.73 2.94
N MET A 132 -2.76 -3.99 2.52
CA MET A 132 -2.60 -4.31 1.10
C MET A 132 -3.78 -3.77 0.28
N ILE A 133 -3.55 -2.68 -0.47
CA ILE A 133 -4.57 -2.11 -1.35
C ILE A 133 -4.82 -3.06 -2.52
N HIS A 134 -6.10 -3.30 -2.81
CA HIS A 134 -6.54 -4.09 -3.96
C HIS A 134 -7.68 -3.39 -4.71
N GLY A 135 -7.89 -3.79 -5.97
CA GLY A 135 -8.97 -3.26 -6.80
C GLY A 135 -8.61 -3.26 -8.27
N GLU A 136 -9.41 -2.60 -9.08
CA GLU A 136 -9.17 -2.47 -10.51
C GLU A 136 -7.83 -1.76 -10.78
N GLY A 137 -7.03 -2.36 -11.68
CA GLY A 137 -5.70 -1.84 -12.02
C GLY A 137 -4.58 -2.29 -11.08
N ASP A 138 -4.86 -3.13 -10.06
CA ASP A 138 -3.80 -3.73 -9.23
C ASP A 138 -2.81 -4.51 -10.08
N LYS A 139 -1.52 -4.29 -9.82
CA LYS A 139 -0.38 -4.98 -10.47
C LYS A 139 0.35 -5.90 -9.50
N GLY A 140 -0.24 -6.13 -8.32
CA GLY A 140 0.37 -6.90 -7.25
C GLY A 140 0.09 -8.40 -7.28
N ASN A 141 0.30 -9.02 -6.13
CA ASN A 141 0.17 -10.47 -5.95
C ASN A 141 -1.26 -10.99 -6.14
N LEU A 142 -2.28 -10.17 -5.82
CA LEU A 142 -3.68 -10.58 -6.02
C LEU A 142 -4.02 -10.72 -7.50
N THR A 143 -3.53 -9.84 -8.36
CA THR A 143 -3.69 -9.98 -9.81
C THR A 143 -3.02 -11.25 -10.34
N LEU A 144 -1.84 -11.62 -9.81
CA LEU A 144 -1.19 -12.88 -10.17
C LEU A 144 -2.03 -14.08 -9.73
N LEU A 145 -2.52 -14.06 -8.48
CA LEU A 145 -3.38 -15.11 -7.93
C LEU A 145 -4.65 -15.26 -8.76
N TYR A 146 -5.32 -14.15 -9.09
CA TYR A 146 -6.48 -14.14 -9.98
C TYR A 146 -6.20 -14.78 -11.33
N LYS A 147 -5.06 -14.48 -11.97
CA LYS A 147 -4.67 -15.08 -13.26
C LYS A 147 -4.46 -16.58 -13.16
N ILE A 148 -3.83 -17.07 -12.07
CA ILE A 148 -3.58 -18.49 -11.81
C ILE A 148 -4.93 -19.22 -11.68
N ILE A 149 -5.80 -18.73 -10.82
CA ILE A 149 -7.11 -19.38 -10.54
C ILE A 149 -8.03 -19.30 -11.75
N SER A 150 -8.07 -18.18 -12.47
CA SER A 150 -8.88 -18.03 -13.69
C SER A 150 -8.49 -19.02 -14.78
N LYS A 151 -7.20 -19.42 -14.85
CA LYS A 151 -6.71 -20.44 -15.78
C LYS A 151 -6.96 -21.88 -15.30
N GLY A 152 -7.52 -22.06 -14.11
CA GLY A 152 -7.73 -23.40 -13.52
C GLY A 152 -6.44 -24.08 -13.05
N ILE A 153 -5.35 -23.30 -12.85
CA ILE A 153 -4.08 -23.85 -12.35
C ILE A 153 -4.25 -24.16 -10.87
N PRO A 154 -3.89 -25.39 -10.41
CA PRO A 154 -3.94 -25.76 -9.01
C PRO A 154 -3.08 -24.85 -8.15
N TYR A 155 -3.59 -24.45 -6.98
CA TYR A 155 -2.82 -23.69 -6.00
C TYR A 155 -2.13 -24.62 -5.01
N PRO A 156 -0.79 -24.68 -4.93
CA PRO A 156 -0.08 -25.71 -4.20
C PRO A 156 0.23 -25.38 -2.74
N LEU A 157 -0.22 -24.23 -2.20
CA LEU A 157 0.14 -23.78 -0.86
C LEU A 157 -1.01 -23.92 0.15
N GLY A 158 -1.92 -24.86 -0.06
CA GLY A 158 -3.07 -25.09 0.84
C GLY A 158 -2.69 -25.58 2.25
N ALA A 159 -1.50 -26.12 2.45
CA ALA A 159 -1.01 -26.50 3.77
C ALA A 159 -0.60 -25.29 4.64
N PHE A 160 -0.46 -24.09 4.04
CA PHE A 160 -0.08 -22.87 4.75
C PHE A 160 -1.34 -22.09 5.12
N GLN A 161 -1.50 -21.84 6.40
CA GLN A 161 -2.53 -20.95 6.92
C GLN A 161 -1.89 -19.59 7.16
N ASN A 162 -2.52 -18.55 6.65
CA ASN A 162 -2.13 -17.17 6.88
C ASN A 162 -3.38 -16.31 7.07
N SER A 163 -3.19 -15.15 7.65
CA SER A 163 -4.21 -14.12 7.81
C SER A 163 -3.61 -12.78 7.40
N ARG A 164 -4.28 -12.07 6.52
CA ARG A 164 -3.78 -10.81 5.96
C ARG A 164 -4.87 -9.78 5.91
N THR A 165 -4.50 -8.55 6.19
CA THR A 165 -5.39 -7.41 6.08
C THR A 165 -5.30 -6.81 4.68
N PHE A 166 -6.45 -6.42 4.16
CA PHE A 166 -6.61 -5.79 2.86
C PHE A 166 -7.42 -4.52 2.99
N ILE A 167 -7.35 -3.68 1.99
CA ILE A 167 -8.27 -2.56 1.83
C ILE A 167 -8.58 -2.38 0.33
N SER A 168 -9.85 -2.24 -0.01
CA SER A 168 -10.21 -1.95 -1.38
C SER A 168 -9.84 -0.50 -1.74
N VAL A 169 -9.48 -0.27 -3.00
CA VAL A 169 -9.24 1.09 -3.48
C VAL A 169 -10.48 1.98 -3.29
N ASP A 170 -11.68 1.40 -3.35
CA ASP A 170 -12.93 2.11 -3.14
C ASP A 170 -13.08 2.57 -1.68
N ASN A 171 -12.71 1.72 -0.71
CA ASN A 171 -12.72 2.10 0.70
C ASN A 171 -11.65 3.14 1.04
N VAL A 172 -10.48 3.10 0.37
CA VAL A 172 -9.47 4.17 0.50
C VAL A 172 -10.05 5.51 0.01
N VAL A 173 -10.72 5.51 -1.15
CA VAL A 173 -11.34 6.73 -1.70
C VAL A 173 -12.49 7.21 -0.83
N PHE A 174 -13.35 6.30 -0.36
CA PHE A 174 -14.42 6.62 0.57
C PHE A 174 -13.89 7.32 1.82
N LEU A 175 -12.87 6.76 2.46
CA LEU A 175 -12.25 7.36 3.63
C LEU A 175 -11.64 8.75 3.33
N MET A 176 -10.98 8.91 2.18
CA MET A 176 -10.46 10.22 1.78
C MET A 176 -11.57 11.25 1.62
N ASN A 177 -12.71 10.89 1.00
CA ASN A 177 -13.87 11.78 0.91
C ASN A 177 -14.41 12.16 2.29
N GLU A 178 -14.51 11.20 3.22
CA GLU A 178 -14.95 11.49 4.59
C GLU A 178 -13.96 12.40 5.34
N ILE A 179 -12.67 12.22 5.14
CA ILE A 179 -11.65 13.12 5.71
C ILE A 179 -11.79 14.53 5.10
N ILE A 180 -11.94 14.64 3.79
CA ILE A 180 -12.10 15.94 3.10
C ILE A 180 -13.31 16.68 3.65
N LYS A 181 -14.45 15.99 3.83
CA LYS A 181 -15.69 16.58 4.35
C LYS A 181 -15.59 16.99 5.81
N LYS A 182 -14.93 16.16 6.64
CA LYS A 182 -14.98 16.26 8.10
C LYS A 182 -13.65 16.66 8.74
N HIS A 183 -12.63 17.03 7.97
CA HIS A 183 -11.29 17.30 8.50
C HIS A 183 -11.28 18.37 9.60
N THR A 184 -12.20 19.32 9.59
CA THR A 184 -12.30 20.34 10.65
C THR A 184 -12.66 19.73 12.01
N GLU A 185 -13.44 18.67 12.03
CA GLU A 185 -13.89 17.96 13.23
C GLU A 185 -12.95 16.82 13.64
N MET A 186 -12.20 16.28 12.70
CA MET A 186 -11.28 15.16 12.93
C MET A 186 -9.92 15.63 13.43
N LYS A 187 -9.29 14.83 14.27
CA LYS A 187 -7.90 15.07 14.68
C LYS A 187 -6.96 14.65 13.56
N GLY A 188 -6.06 15.54 13.14
CA GLY A 188 -4.94 15.18 12.26
C GLY A 188 -4.00 14.18 12.94
N GLY A 189 -3.28 13.40 12.14
CA GLY A 189 -2.35 12.39 12.65
C GLY A 189 -2.20 11.18 11.74
N VAL A 190 -1.74 10.08 12.33
CA VAL A 190 -1.51 8.81 11.63
C VAL A 190 -2.68 7.87 11.86
N TYR A 191 -3.10 7.18 10.80
CA TYR A 191 -4.21 6.22 10.82
C TYR A 191 -3.84 4.96 10.06
N HIS A 192 -3.99 3.80 10.67
CA HIS A 192 -3.99 2.52 9.97
C HIS A 192 -5.35 2.34 9.30
N ILE A 193 -5.35 1.98 8.03
CA ILE A 193 -6.60 1.80 7.28
C ILE A 193 -6.66 0.41 6.64
N THR A 194 -7.73 -0.30 6.91
CA THR A 194 -7.94 -1.67 6.46
C THR A 194 -9.44 -1.97 6.37
N ASP A 195 -9.82 -2.96 5.59
CA ASP A 195 -11.16 -3.54 5.64
C ASP A 195 -11.31 -4.36 6.95
N ASP A 196 -12.54 -4.60 7.37
CA ASP A 196 -12.85 -5.13 8.72
C ASP A 196 -12.33 -6.56 8.95
N GLU A 197 -12.32 -7.40 7.92
CA GLU A 197 -12.00 -8.81 8.06
C GLU A 197 -10.65 -9.17 7.42
N PRO A 198 -9.71 -9.74 8.20
CA PRO A 198 -8.51 -10.32 7.62
C PRO A 198 -8.87 -11.61 6.86
N LEU A 199 -8.26 -11.81 5.70
CA LEU A 199 -8.51 -12.95 4.83
C LEU A 199 -7.29 -13.85 4.70
N SER A 200 -7.53 -15.17 4.73
CA SER A 200 -6.50 -16.13 4.32
C SER A 200 -6.35 -16.16 2.80
N THR A 201 -5.17 -16.53 2.33
CA THR A 201 -4.96 -16.74 0.87
C THR A 201 -5.92 -17.79 0.32
N GLN A 202 -6.25 -18.84 1.09
CA GLN A 202 -7.25 -19.85 0.68
C GLN A 202 -8.62 -19.22 0.49
N LYS A 203 -9.07 -18.36 1.43
CA LYS A 203 -10.37 -17.69 1.33
C LYS A 203 -10.45 -16.78 0.11
N ILE A 204 -9.37 -16.07 -0.21
CA ILE A 204 -9.27 -15.25 -1.42
C ILE A 204 -9.41 -16.12 -2.68
N ILE A 205 -8.75 -17.29 -2.72
CA ILE A 205 -8.84 -18.24 -3.83
C ILE A 205 -10.26 -18.74 -4.00
N GLU A 206 -10.96 -19.08 -2.91
CA GLU A 206 -12.36 -19.48 -2.94
C GLU A 206 -13.26 -18.37 -3.50
N ILE A 207 -13.06 -17.11 -3.03
CA ILE A 207 -13.81 -15.95 -3.52
C ILE A 207 -13.60 -15.77 -5.03
N ILE A 208 -12.35 -15.82 -5.49
CA ILE A 208 -12.02 -15.71 -6.92
C ILE A 208 -12.68 -16.84 -7.71
N GLY A 209 -12.62 -18.07 -7.20
CA GLY A 209 -13.23 -19.23 -7.83
C GLY A 209 -14.75 -19.07 -7.96
N THR A 210 -15.42 -18.69 -6.89
CA THR A 210 -16.86 -18.44 -6.87
C THR A 210 -17.26 -17.36 -7.87
N ALA A 211 -16.53 -16.22 -7.88
CA ALA A 211 -16.77 -15.13 -8.84
C ALA A 211 -16.58 -15.55 -10.31
N LYS A 212 -15.80 -16.61 -10.57
CA LYS A 212 -15.59 -17.19 -11.91
C LYS A 212 -16.52 -18.37 -12.22
N GLY A 213 -17.41 -18.74 -11.32
CA GLY A 213 -18.24 -19.95 -11.47
C GLY A 213 -17.44 -21.26 -11.53
N LYS A 214 -16.23 -21.27 -10.90
CA LYS A 214 -15.32 -22.42 -10.89
C LYS A 214 -14.97 -22.80 -9.47
N LYS A 215 -14.84 -24.10 -9.18
CA LYS A 215 -14.29 -24.57 -7.92
C LYS A 215 -12.75 -24.62 -8.05
N PRO A 216 -12.01 -23.79 -7.33
CA PRO A 216 -10.55 -23.81 -7.43
C PRO A 216 -9.98 -25.09 -6.83
N LEU A 217 -8.93 -25.62 -7.42
CA LEU A 217 -8.21 -26.77 -6.90
C LEU A 217 -7.08 -26.29 -5.98
N ILE A 218 -7.26 -26.49 -4.67
CA ILE A 218 -6.26 -26.17 -3.65
C ILE A 218 -5.59 -27.47 -3.23
N LEU A 219 -4.29 -27.59 -3.49
CA LEU A 219 -3.48 -28.71 -3.09
C LEU A 219 -2.75 -28.38 -1.79
N SER A 220 -2.65 -29.36 -0.89
CA SER A 220 -2.02 -29.20 0.42
C SER A 220 -0.86 -30.20 0.61
N PRO A 221 0.20 -30.12 -0.23
CA PRO A 221 1.36 -30.96 -0.02
C PRO A 221 2.05 -30.62 1.30
N PRO A 222 2.77 -31.56 1.92
CA PRO A 222 3.50 -31.31 3.15
C PRO A 222 4.42 -30.08 3.04
N LYS A 223 4.41 -29.21 4.07
CA LYS A 223 5.15 -27.94 4.05
C LYS A 223 6.64 -28.13 3.76
N PHE A 224 7.24 -29.25 4.23
CA PHE A 224 8.67 -29.50 4.01
C PHE A 224 8.99 -29.66 2.51
N LEU A 225 8.12 -30.31 1.71
CA LEU A 225 8.32 -30.46 0.27
C LEU A 225 8.31 -29.09 -0.43
N ILE A 226 7.36 -28.24 -0.07
CA ILE A 226 7.29 -26.88 -0.62
C ILE A 226 8.52 -26.05 -0.24
N ASN A 227 9.00 -26.17 0.99
CA ASN A 227 10.21 -25.48 1.45
C ASN A 227 11.46 -25.96 0.70
N VAL A 228 11.57 -27.25 0.43
CA VAL A 228 12.66 -27.81 -0.37
C VAL A 228 12.58 -27.28 -1.82
N LEU A 229 11.41 -27.32 -2.44
CA LEU A 229 11.22 -26.78 -3.79
C LEU A 229 11.54 -25.29 -3.86
N ALA A 230 11.15 -24.49 -2.85
CA ALA A 230 11.47 -23.08 -2.78
C ALA A 230 12.97 -22.80 -2.69
N LYS A 231 13.71 -23.61 -1.89
CA LYS A 231 15.19 -23.53 -1.82
C LYS A 231 15.84 -23.90 -3.15
N PHE A 232 15.36 -24.93 -3.84
CA PHE A 232 15.79 -25.20 -5.22
C PHE A 232 15.50 -24.04 -6.16
N GLY A 233 14.33 -23.40 -6.00
CA GLY A 233 13.95 -22.21 -6.76
C GLY A 233 14.87 -21.02 -6.56
N ASP A 234 15.49 -20.90 -5.38
CA ASP A 234 16.51 -19.87 -5.11
C ASP A 234 17.76 -20.08 -5.98
N MET A 235 18.12 -21.35 -6.27
CA MET A 235 19.33 -21.69 -7.04
C MET A 235 19.15 -21.47 -8.56
N ILE A 236 17.97 -21.72 -9.11
CA ILE A 236 17.69 -21.72 -10.55
C ILE A 236 16.66 -20.67 -10.97
N SER A 237 16.43 -19.66 -10.13
CA SER A 237 15.53 -18.52 -10.41
C SER A 237 14.11 -18.91 -10.84
N LEU A 238 13.55 -19.95 -10.21
CA LEU A 238 12.18 -20.38 -10.48
C LEU A 238 11.15 -19.35 -10.00
N PRO A 239 9.93 -19.39 -10.54
CA PRO A 239 8.81 -18.56 -10.08
C PRO A 239 8.47 -18.75 -8.59
N ILE A 240 8.72 -19.95 -8.04
CA ILE A 240 8.59 -20.25 -6.60
C ILE A 240 10.00 -20.27 -6.00
N ASN A 241 10.27 -19.33 -5.10
CA ASN A 241 11.50 -19.24 -4.33
C ASN A 241 11.19 -18.89 -2.87
N SER A 242 12.17 -19.02 -1.97
CA SER A 242 11.97 -18.83 -0.53
C SER A 242 11.42 -17.45 -0.18
N LYS A 243 11.86 -16.40 -0.86
CA LYS A 243 11.37 -15.01 -0.65
C LYS A 243 9.90 -14.86 -1.03
N ARG A 244 9.50 -15.42 -2.17
CA ARG A 244 8.09 -15.39 -2.61
C ARG A 244 7.22 -16.29 -1.75
N LEU A 245 7.70 -17.48 -1.40
CA LEU A 245 6.99 -18.39 -0.50
C LEU A 245 6.69 -17.67 0.83
N LYS A 246 7.70 -17.06 1.47
CA LYS A 246 7.51 -16.29 2.70
C LYS A 246 6.46 -15.21 2.53
N LYS A 247 6.52 -14.43 1.45
CA LYS A 247 5.51 -13.39 1.16
C LYS A 247 4.09 -13.94 0.97
N MET A 248 3.93 -15.16 0.46
CA MET A 248 2.61 -15.75 0.20
C MET A 248 2.02 -16.44 1.41
N THR A 249 2.83 -16.82 2.38
CA THR A 249 2.43 -17.65 3.53
C THR A 249 2.48 -16.94 4.88
N SER A 250 3.06 -15.72 4.95
CA SER A 250 3.14 -14.93 6.19
C SER A 250 1.83 -14.20 6.50
N ASN A 251 1.61 -13.95 7.78
CA ASN A 251 0.58 -13.05 8.30
C ASN A 251 1.04 -11.59 8.16
N LEU A 252 0.14 -10.71 7.78
CA LEU A 252 0.40 -9.26 7.70
C LEU A 252 -0.90 -8.48 7.86
#